data_20a4aa1df5713ad141ca70463a61e138
#
_entry.id   20a4aa1df5713ad141ca70463a61e138
#
_cell.length_a   1.000
_cell.length_b   1.000
_cell.length_c   1.000
_cell.angle_alpha   90.00
_cell.angle_beta   90.00
_cell.angle_gamma   90.00
#
_symmetry.space_group_name_H-M   'P 1'
#
loop_
_entity.id
_entity.type
_entity.pdbx_description
1 polymer ?
#
loop_
_entity_poly.entity_id
_entity_poly.type
_entity_poly.pdbx_seq_one_letter_code
_entity_poly.pdbx_strand_id
1 'polypeptide(L)'
;GGIVNGMVIAMEEERANGAEITDDAINSVKTGLMGPFAGIGDTLWQGTLTPILLAFGISLGSQGNLLGPVIYTLLMFGIMFPVAYICWMKGYSLGKEGIEKILGGNQLQMLITGASAMGAIVLGALSAQFVTVKCSAIIKLGALKMNVQETVFDQLFQGILPLAVTLFTLYLLKNKK
;
A
#
# COMPACT_ATOMS: atom_id res chain seq x y z
N GLY A 1 4.41 -1.49 7.45
CA GLY A 1 4.14 -1.57 8.88
C GLY A 1 5.32 -1.25 9.81
N GLY A 2 6.59 -1.65 9.50
CA GLY A 2 7.72 -1.57 10.42
C GLY A 2 8.00 -0.17 10.99
N ILE A 3 7.94 0.87 10.17
CA ILE A 3 8.16 2.26 10.59
C ILE A 3 7.10 2.68 11.63
N VAL A 4 5.83 2.43 11.36
CA VAL A 4 4.74 2.81 12.27
C VAL A 4 4.83 2.05 13.59
N ASN A 5 5.16 0.76 13.54
CA ASN A 5 5.35 -0.05 14.74
C ASN A 5 6.52 0.47 15.59
N GLY A 6 7.64 0.82 14.95
CA GLY A 6 8.79 1.44 15.65
C GLY A 6 8.40 2.76 16.33
N MET A 7 7.67 3.63 15.63
CA MET A 7 7.20 4.90 16.20
C MET A 7 6.26 4.68 17.39
N VAL A 8 5.30 3.76 17.28
CA VAL A 8 4.35 3.48 18.36
C VAL A 8 5.07 2.93 19.59
N ILE A 9 6.02 2.02 19.41
CA ILE A 9 6.80 1.46 20.53
C ILE A 9 7.61 2.56 21.22
N ALA A 10 8.24 3.46 20.46
CA ALA A 10 8.96 4.60 21.04
C ALA A 10 8.04 5.51 21.85
N MET A 11 6.83 5.79 21.35
CA MET A 11 5.85 6.60 22.06
C MET A 11 5.36 5.93 23.35
N GLU A 12 5.11 4.63 23.33
CA GLU A 12 4.71 3.86 24.52
C GLU A 12 5.84 3.79 25.55
N GLU A 13 7.09 3.64 25.12
CA GLU A 13 8.26 3.65 25.99
C GLU A 13 8.43 5.01 26.68
N GLU A 14 8.35 6.11 25.93
CA GLU A 14 8.46 7.45 26.51
C GLU A 14 7.30 7.76 27.47
N ARG A 15 6.10 7.30 27.16
CA ARG A 15 4.96 7.37 28.07
C ARG A 15 5.22 6.60 29.38
N ALA A 16 5.78 5.40 29.28
CA ALA A 16 6.15 4.60 30.45
C ALA A 16 7.25 5.29 31.29
N ASN A 17 8.09 6.11 30.65
CA ASN A 17 9.12 6.91 31.31
C ASN A 17 8.59 8.23 31.88
N GLY A 18 7.27 8.50 31.78
CA GLY A 18 6.61 9.66 32.40
C GLY A 18 6.32 10.82 31.45
N ALA A 19 6.49 10.66 30.13
CA ALA A 19 6.08 11.66 29.18
C ALA A 19 4.55 11.76 29.10
N GLU A 20 4.01 12.99 29.00
CA GLU A 20 2.57 13.26 28.89
C GLU A 20 2.06 12.95 27.46
N ILE A 21 2.07 11.67 27.07
CA ILE A 21 1.58 11.21 25.78
C ILE A 21 0.21 10.56 26.00
N THR A 22 -0.81 11.11 25.36
CA THR A 22 -2.18 10.59 25.44
C THR A 22 -2.38 9.37 24.55
N ASP A 23 -3.33 8.50 24.93
CA ASP A 23 -3.75 7.36 24.08
C ASP A 23 -4.24 7.83 22.72
N ASP A 24 -4.91 8.98 22.67
CA ASP A 24 -5.41 9.57 21.42
C ASP A 24 -4.26 9.99 20.49
N ALA A 25 -3.15 10.48 21.02
CA ALA A 25 -1.98 10.84 20.22
C ALA A 25 -1.35 9.58 19.60
N ILE A 26 -1.16 8.51 20.37
CA ILE A 26 -0.63 7.22 19.87
C ILE A 26 -1.56 6.63 18.81
N ASN A 27 -2.86 6.59 19.08
CA ASN A 27 -3.86 6.08 18.14
C ASN A 27 -3.94 6.91 16.87
N SER A 28 -3.79 8.23 16.94
CA SER A 28 -3.78 9.12 15.78
C SER A 28 -2.58 8.86 14.87
N VAL A 29 -1.38 8.69 15.44
CA VAL A 29 -0.18 8.30 14.69
C VAL A 29 -0.36 6.92 14.05
N LYS A 30 -0.82 5.95 14.83
CA LYS A 30 -1.05 4.58 14.37
C LYS A 30 -2.04 4.53 13.21
N THR A 31 -3.23 5.08 13.38
CA THR A 31 -4.30 5.03 12.38
C THR A 31 -4.02 5.93 11.18
N GLY A 32 -3.45 7.12 11.40
CA GLY A 32 -3.12 8.09 10.35
C GLY A 32 -2.01 7.62 9.42
N LEU A 33 -1.01 6.90 9.95
CA LEU A 33 0.15 6.47 9.15
C LEU A 33 0.05 5.02 8.66
N MET A 34 -0.77 4.17 9.30
CA MET A 34 -0.82 2.74 8.99
C MET A 34 -1.29 2.46 7.56
N GLY A 35 -2.37 3.12 7.13
CA GLY A 35 -2.90 2.97 5.77
C GLY A 35 -1.91 3.41 4.69
N PRO A 36 -1.41 4.66 4.72
CA PRO A 36 -0.42 5.15 3.77
C PRO A 36 0.84 4.30 3.68
N PHE A 37 1.45 3.95 4.82
CA PHE A 37 2.64 3.12 4.83
C PHE A 37 2.39 1.67 4.42
N ALA A 38 1.17 1.13 4.63
CA ALA A 38 0.80 -0.16 4.09
C ALA A 38 0.75 -0.11 2.55
N GLY A 39 0.07 0.89 1.97
CA GLY A 39 -0.02 1.05 0.52
C GLY A 39 1.34 1.19 -0.16
N ILE A 40 2.25 2.00 0.41
CA ILE A 40 3.63 2.13 -0.08
C ILE A 40 4.37 0.78 0.02
N GLY A 41 4.25 0.10 1.17
CA GLY A 41 4.87 -1.18 1.40
C GLY A 41 4.40 -2.25 0.41
N ASP A 42 3.11 -2.34 0.18
CA ASP A 42 2.53 -3.29 -0.77
C ASP A 42 2.97 -3.02 -2.21
N THR A 43 3.04 -1.74 -2.62
CA THR A 43 3.52 -1.38 -3.96
C THR A 43 4.99 -1.78 -4.16
N LEU A 44 5.85 -1.47 -3.20
CA LEU A 44 7.27 -1.80 -3.30
C LEU A 44 7.50 -3.30 -3.21
N TRP A 45 6.80 -3.96 -2.28
CA TRP A 45 7.03 -5.37 -1.98
C TRP A 45 6.32 -6.27 -2.99
N GLN A 46 4.98 -6.20 -3.03
CA GLN A 46 4.16 -7.08 -3.88
C GLN A 46 4.12 -6.62 -5.34
N GLY A 47 4.13 -5.30 -5.57
CA GLY A 47 4.06 -4.73 -6.91
C GLY A 47 5.39 -4.71 -7.64
N THR A 48 6.52 -4.76 -6.96
CA THR A 48 7.84 -4.61 -7.60
C THR A 48 8.80 -5.74 -7.24
N LEU A 49 9.17 -5.86 -5.97
CA LEU A 49 10.26 -6.76 -5.56
C LEU A 49 9.89 -8.24 -5.74
N THR A 50 8.72 -8.65 -5.26
CA THR A 50 8.26 -10.04 -5.34
C THR A 50 8.14 -10.53 -6.77
N PRO A 51 7.50 -9.83 -7.74
CA PRO A 51 7.46 -10.25 -9.14
C PRO A 51 8.84 -10.38 -9.78
N ILE A 52 9.76 -9.46 -9.50
CA ILE A 52 11.13 -9.50 -10.05
C ILE A 52 11.87 -10.75 -9.56
N LEU A 53 11.89 -10.97 -8.24
CA LEU A 53 12.57 -12.13 -7.65
C LEU A 53 11.92 -13.43 -8.09
N LEU A 54 10.59 -13.46 -8.18
CA LEU A 54 9.84 -14.63 -8.61
C LEU A 54 10.12 -14.97 -10.08
N ALA A 55 10.14 -13.96 -10.97
CA ALA A 55 10.48 -14.17 -12.39
C ALA A 55 11.89 -14.75 -12.54
N PHE A 56 12.84 -14.28 -11.74
CA PHE A 56 14.20 -14.81 -11.72
C PHE A 56 14.22 -16.28 -11.22
N GLY A 57 13.53 -16.58 -10.14
CA GLY A 57 13.41 -17.94 -9.61
C GLY A 57 12.74 -18.90 -10.59
N ILE A 58 11.67 -18.47 -11.28
CA ILE A 58 10.97 -19.25 -12.31
C ILE A 58 11.88 -19.48 -13.52
N SER A 59 12.63 -18.49 -13.96
CA SER A 59 13.56 -18.62 -15.10
C SER A 59 14.58 -19.73 -14.89
N LEU A 60 15.11 -19.87 -13.69
CA LEU A 60 16.03 -20.95 -13.33
C LEU A 60 15.29 -22.29 -13.11
N GLY A 61 14.14 -22.27 -12.46
CA GLY A 61 13.34 -23.45 -12.14
C GLY A 61 12.75 -24.12 -13.38
N SER A 62 12.36 -23.33 -14.40
CA SER A 62 11.81 -23.86 -15.67
C SER A 62 12.82 -24.68 -16.47
N GLN A 63 14.12 -24.52 -16.21
CA GLN A 63 15.21 -25.30 -16.78
C GLN A 63 15.48 -26.62 -15.99
N GLY A 64 14.59 -26.96 -15.04
CA GLY A 64 14.77 -28.13 -14.17
C GLY A 64 15.80 -27.92 -13.06
N ASN A 65 16.26 -26.70 -12.85
CA ASN A 65 17.27 -26.39 -11.84
C ASN A 65 16.61 -26.10 -10.48
N LEU A 66 16.85 -26.97 -9.50
CA LEU A 66 16.36 -26.81 -8.12
C LEU A 66 16.93 -25.58 -7.41
N LEU A 67 17.97 -24.94 -7.96
CA LEU A 67 18.49 -23.67 -7.42
C LEU A 67 17.51 -22.50 -7.57
N GLY A 68 16.55 -22.56 -8.50
CA GLY A 68 15.57 -21.49 -8.69
C GLY A 68 14.80 -21.16 -7.41
N PRO A 69 14.06 -22.09 -6.81
CA PRO A 69 13.37 -21.87 -5.53
C PRO A 69 14.29 -21.50 -4.38
N VAL A 70 15.47 -22.12 -4.31
CA VAL A 70 16.44 -21.85 -3.24
C VAL A 70 16.96 -20.43 -3.31
N ILE A 71 17.38 -19.97 -4.48
CA ILE A 71 17.88 -18.60 -4.70
C ILE A 71 16.76 -17.58 -4.42
N TYR A 72 15.53 -17.83 -4.92
CA TYR A 72 14.38 -16.98 -4.63
C TYR A 72 14.19 -16.81 -3.11
N THR A 73 14.18 -17.92 -2.37
CA THR A 73 13.97 -17.90 -0.93
C THR A 73 15.10 -17.16 -0.20
N LEU A 74 16.35 -17.42 -0.55
CA LEU A 74 17.50 -16.74 0.05
C LEU A 74 17.51 -15.24 -0.22
N LEU A 75 17.24 -14.83 -1.45
CA LEU A 75 17.16 -13.41 -1.82
C LEU A 75 15.98 -12.72 -1.11
N MET A 76 14.81 -13.38 -1.09
CA MET A 76 13.63 -12.83 -0.45
C MET A 76 13.89 -12.57 1.05
N PHE A 77 14.39 -13.55 1.77
CA PHE A 77 14.73 -13.40 3.19
C PHE A 77 15.90 -12.44 3.41
N GLY A 78 16.94 -12.53 2.58
CA GLY A 78 18.13 -11.68 2.66
C GLY A 78 17.84 -10.21 2.47
N ILE A 79 16.79 -9.85 1.72
CA ILE A 79 16.34 -8.47 1.55
C ILE A 79 15.29 -8.10 2.62
N MET A 80 14.34 -8.99 2.90
CA MET A 80 13.22 -8.72 3.81
C MET A 80 13.68 -8.41 5.23
N PHE A 81 14.57 -9.21 5.80
CA PHE A 81 15.00 -9.01 7.19
C PHE A 81 15.77 -7.71 7.42
N PRO A 82 16.79 -7.37 6.61
CA PRO A 82 17.48 -6.10 6.76
C PRO A 82 16.56 -4.90 6.55
N VAL A 83 15.69 -4.92 5.54
CA VAL A 83 14.74 -3.84 5.27
C VAL A 83 13.74 -3.69 6.43
N ALA A 84 13.19 -4.79 6.95
CA ALA A 84 12.30 -4.76 8.09
C ALA A 84 12.98 -4.18 9.33
N TYR A 85 14.22 -4.61 9.61
CA TYR A 85 15.02 -4.10 10.72
C TYR A 85 15.30 -2.60 10.57
N ILE A 86 15.76 -2.15 9.40
CA ILE A 86 16.04 -0.74 9.14
C ILE A 86 14.78 0.11 9.28
N CYS A 87 13.66 -0.36 8.71
CA CYS A 87 12.37 0.34 8.82
C CYS A 87 11.92 0.45 10.29
N TRP A 88 12.08 -0.60 11.07
CA TRP A 88 11.73 -0.59 12.49
C TRP A 88 12.60 0.39 13.28
N MET A 89 13.94 0.28 13.13
CA MET A 89 14.87 1.15 13.86
C MET A 89 14.72 2.62 13.47
N LYS A 90 14.49 2.91 12.18
CA LYS A 90 14.21 4.29 11.73
C LYS A 90 12.87 4.79 12.29
N GLY A 91 11.85 3.96 12.32
CA GLY A 91 10.58 4.31 12.95
C GLY A 91 10.73 4.61 14.45
N TYR A 92 11.48 3.78 15.15
CA TYR A 92 11.76 3.96 16.57
C TYR A 92 12.53 5.28 16.85
N SER A 93 13.60 5.55 16.07
CA SER A 93 14.36 6.80 16.16
C SER A 93 13.47 8.03 15.88
N LEU A 94 12.66 7.96 14.81
CA LEU A 94 11.70 9.03 14.49
C LEU A 94 10.65 9.22 15.59
N GLY A 95 10.21 8.15 16.24
CA GLY A 95 9.32 8.23 17.40
C GLY A 95 9.98 8.96 18.56
N LYS A 96 11.20 8.61 18.93
CA LYS A 96 11.94 9.27 20.03
C LYS A 96 12.26 10.74 19.75
N GLU A 97 12.84 11.04 18.59
CA GLU A 97 13.19 12.42 18.21
C GLU A 97 11.97 13.29 17.93
N GLY A 98 10.88 12.68 17.49
CA GLY A 98 9.67 13.37 17.09
C GLY A 98 8.73 13.71 18.24
N ILE A 99 8.82 13.02 19.37
CA ILE A 99 7.87 13.20 20.48
C ILE A 99 7.89 14.64 20.98
N GLU A 100 9.05 15.24 21.22
CA GLU A 100 9.16 16.63 21.64
C GLU A 100 8.61 17.63 20.59
N LYS A 101 8.81 17.33 19.30
CA LYS A 101 8.35 18.17 18.18
C LYS A 101 6.90 17.87 17.79
N ILE A 102 6.46 16.62 17.92
CA ILE A 102 5.12 16.17 17.57
C ILE A 102 4.09 16.64 18.57
N LEU A 103 4.39 16.62 19.85
CA LEU A 103 3.49 17.09 20.91
C LEU A 103 3.35 18.62 20.96
N GLY A 104 4.33 19.36 20.45
CA GLY A 104 4.37 20.83 20.52
C GLY A 104 3.83 21.57 19.29
N GLY A 105 3.33 20.91 18.23
CA GLY A 105 3.02 21.67 17.02
C GLY A 105 2.17 20.99 15.95
N ASN A 106 1.86 21.79 14.94
CA ASN A 106 1.08 21.42 13.75
C ASN A 106 1.80 20.39 12.84
N GLN A 107 3.01 19.96 13.19
CA GLN A 107 3.87 19.11 12.38
C GLN A 107 3.33 17.67 12.27
N LEU A 108 2.73 17.14 13.32
CA LEU A 108 2.08 15.81 13.30
C LEU A 108 0.93 15.80 12.29
N GLN A 109 0.08 16.83 12.32
CA GLN A 109 -1.05 16.93 11.40
C GLN A 109 -0.59 17.06 9.95
N MET A 110 0.50 17.80 9.70
CA MET A 110 1.10 17.96 8.38
C MET A 110 1.69 16.64 7.87
N LEU A 111 2.35 15.87 8.74
CA LEU A 111 2.89 14.53 8.42
C LEU A 111 1.76 13.53 8.10
N ILE A 112 0.71 13.50 8.92
CA ILE A 112 -0.47 12.66 8.71
C ILE A 112 -1.15 13.00 7.39
N THR A 113 -1.34 14.29 7.11
CA THR A 113 -1.97 14.78 5.88
C THR A 113 -1.14 14.41 4.65
N GLY A 114 0.17 14.66 4.70
CA GLY A 114 1.09 14.31 3.61
C GLY A 114 1.15 12.80 3.34
N ALA A 115 1.25 11.99 4.39
CA ALA A 115 1.24 10.54 4.29
C ALA A 115 -0.10 10.01 3.78
N SER A 116 -1.22 10.59 4.21
CA SER A 116 -2.56 10.23 3.73
C SER A 116 -2.76 10.56 2.25
N ALA A 117 -2.28 11.73 1.80
CA ALA A 117 -2.32 12.10 0.39
C ALA A 117 -1.50 11.13 -0.47
N MET A 118 -0.28 10.79 -0.04
CA MET A 118 0.58 9.83 -0.73
C MET A 118 -0.04 8.43 -0.76
N GLY A 119 -0.62 7.98 0.36
CA GLY A 119 -1.35 6.71 0.43
C GLY A 119 -2.56 6.67 -0.50
N ALA A 120 -3.33 7.75 -0.60
CA ALA A 120 -4.46 7.85 -1.52
C ALA A 120 -4.01 7.76 -3.00
N ILE A 121 -2.90 8.41 -3.38
CA ILE A 121 -2.32 8.31 -4.72
C ILE A 121 -1.90 6.86 -5.02
N VAL A 122 -1.20 6.21 -4.09
CA VAL A 122 -0.77 4.81 -4.24
C VAL A 122 -1.96 3.87 -4.36
N LEU A 123 -2.98 4.02 -3.50
CA LEU A 123 -4.20 3.22 -3.56
C LEU A 123 -4.95 3.43 -4.88
N GLY A 124 -5.00 4.66 -5.38
CA GLY A 124 -5.58 4.96 -6.68
C GLY A 124 -4.84 4.26 -7.82
N ALA A 125 -3.52 4.31 -7.83
CA ALA A 125 -2.68 3.64 -8.81
C ALA A 125 -2.84 2.12 -8.76
N LEU A 126 -2.86 1.52 -7.57
CA LEU A 126 -3.10 0.09 -7.38
C LEU A 126 -4.50 -0.33 -7.84
N SER A 127 -5.52 0.47 -7.52
CA SER A 127 -6.88 0.23 -7.99
C SER A 127 -6.97 0.22 -9.51
N ALA A 128 -6.30 1.17 -10.18
CA ALA A 128 -6.25 1.22 -11.64
C ALA A 128 -5.51 0.03 -12.27
N GLN A 129 -4.51 -0.51 -11.57
CA GLN A 129 -3.68 -1.60 -12.06
C GLN A 129 -4.30 -2.98 -11.81
N PHE A 130 -4.89 -3.20 -10.63
CA PHE A 130 -5.36 -4.52 -10.22
C PHE A 130 -6.87 -4.73 -10.41
N VAL A 131 -7.68 -3.67 -10.39
CA VAL A 131 -9.13 -3.81 -10.65
C VAL A 131 -9.35 -3.84 -12.16
N THR A 132 -9.51 -5.04 -12.71
CA THR A 132 -9.80 -5.25 -14.13
C THR A 132 -11.24 -5.69 -14.30
N VAL A 133 -12.10 -4.77 -14.70
CA VAL A 133 -13.50 -5.05 -15.06
C VAL A 133 -13.70 -4.74 -16.52
N LYS A 134 -14.14 -5.74 -17.29
CA LYS A 134 -14.45 -5.59 -18.73
C LYS A 134 -15.90 -5.92 -18.98
N CYS A 135 -16.55 -5.11 -19.80
CA CYS A 135 -17.90 -5.38 -20.25
C CYS A 135 -17.84 -6.29 -21.51
N SER A 136 -18.29 -7.55 -21.38
CA SER A 136 -18.37 -8.49 -22.50
C SER A 136 -19.63 -8.35 -23.36
N ALA A 137 -20.42 -7.29 -23.17
CA ALA A 137 -21.65 -7.07 -23.93
C ALA A 137 -21.34 -6.69 -25.39
N ILE A 138 -21.91 -7.46 -26.31
CA ILE A 138 -21.85 -7.20 -27.74
C ILE A 138 -23.26 -6.81 -28.22
N ILE A 139 -23.41 -5.60 -28.68
CA ILE A 139 -24.66 -5.13 -29.28
C ILE A 139 -24.61 -5.40 -30.78
N LYS A 140 -25.57 -6.20 -31.27
CA LYS A 140 -25.74 -6.47 -32.70
C LYS A 140 -26.83 -5.54 -33.25
N LEU A 141 -26.44 -4.57 -34.06
CA LEU A 141 -27.33 -3.70 -34.82
C LEU A 141 -27.24 -4.09 -36.30
N GLY A 142 -28.08 -5.03 -36.72
CA GLY A 142 -28.04 -5.57 -38.09
C GLY A 142 -26.74 -6.30 -38.40
N ALA A 143 -26.00 -5.85 -39.41
CA ALA A 143 -24.72 -6.41 -39.81
C ALA A 143 -23.51 -5.93 -38.97
N LEU A 144 -23.68 -4.91 -38.14
CA LEU A 144 -22.64 -4.32 -37.30
C LEU A 144 -22.62 -5.00 -35.92
N LYS A 145 -21.48 -5.54 -35.57
CA LYS A 145 -21.18 -6.04 -34.20
C LYS A 145 -20.38 -4.96 -33.48
N MET A 146 -20.98 -4.30 -32.49
CA MET A 146 -20.30 -3.30 -31.67
C MET A 146 -19.92 -3.92 -30.31
N ASN A 147 -18.65 -3.87 -29.99
CA ASN A 147 -18.16 -4.22 -28.67
C ASN A 147 -18.32 -3.00 -27.77
N VAL A 148 -19.21 -3.08 -26.80
CA VAL A 148 -19.55 -1.95 -25.90
C VAL A 148 -18.31 -1.47 -25.14
N GLN A 149 -17.40 -2.36 -24.76
CA GLN A 149 -16.19 -1.99 -24.07
C GLN A 149 -15.33 -1.04 -24.92
N GLU A 150 -14.99 -1.46 -26.15
CA GLU A 150 -14.05 -0.72 -27.01
C GLU A 150 -14.67 0.53 -27.65
N THR A 151 -15.97 0.45 -27.95
CA THR A 151 -16.65 1.53 -28.70
C THR A 151 -17.20 2.63 -27.78
N VAL A 152 -17.56 2.30 -26.55
CA VAL A 152 -18.20 3.25 -25.62
C VAL A 152 -17.28 3.53 -24.42
N PHE A 153 -16.92 2.53 -23.64
CA PHE A 153 -16.23 2.75 -22.38
C PHE A 153 -14.78 3.19 -22.58
N ASP A 154 -14.03 2.55 -23.46
CA ASP A 154 -12.62 2.85 -23.66
C ASP A 154 -12.41 4.15 -24.45
N GLN A 155 -13.39 4.58 -25.25
CA GLN A 155 -13.35 5.88 -25.93
C GLN A 155 -13.76 7.05 -25.04
N LEU A 156 -14.68 6.85 -24.09
CA LEU A 156 -15.09 7.89 -23.16
C LEU A 156 -14.04 8.13 -22.08
N PHE A 157 -13.59 7.07 -21.43
CA PHE A 157 -12.58 7.14 -20.37
C PHE A 157 -11.99 5.74 -20.11
N GLN A 158 -10.73 5.56 -20.43
CA GLN A 158 -10.04 4.30 -20.22
C GLN A 158 -10.02 3.95 -18.73
N GLY A 159 -10.60 2.80 -18.37
CA GLY A 159 -10.67 2.36 -16.96
C GLY A 159 -11.89 2.90 -16.17
N ILE A 160 -12.91 3.46 -16.81
CA ILE A 160 -14.11 3.98 -16.13
C ILE A 160 -14.85 2.90 -15.33
N LEU A 161 -14.93 1.67 -15.84
CA LEU A 161 -15.57 0.55 -15.13
C LEU A 161 -14.82 0.14 -13.86
N PRO A 162 -13.52 -0.09 -13.88
CA PRO A 162 -12.72 -0.29 -12.68
C PRO A 162 -12.89 0.83 -11.65
N LEU A 163 -12.86 2.08 -12.08
CA LEU A 163 -13.05 3.23 -11.21
C LEU A 163 -14.45 3.25 -10.58
N ALA A 164 -15.50 3.02 -11.38
CA ALA A 164 -16.88 2.98 -10.89
C ALA A 164 -17.09 1.87 -9.83
N VAL A 165 -16.55 0.67 -10.08
CA VAL A 165 -16.61 -0.46 -9.12
C VAL A 165 -15.86 -0.13 -7.85
N THR A 166 -14.68 0.47 -7.94
CA THR A 166 -13.89 0.87 -6.77
C THR A 166 -14.62 1.91 -5.93
N LEU A 167 -15.16 2.95 -6.56
CA LEU A 167 -15.94 4.01 -5.87
C LEU A 167 -17.24 3.46 -5.27
N PHE A 168 -17.92 2.56 -5.98
CA PHE A 168 -19.13 1.92 -5.47
C PHE A 168 -18.84 1.05 -4.24
N THR A 169 -17.76 0.28 -4.28
CA THR A 169 -17.32 -0.53 -3.13
C THR A 169 -16.97 0.36 -1.94
N LEU A 170 -16.24 1.46 -2.17
CA LEU A 170 -15.92 2.43 -1.14
C LEU A 170 -17.19 3.05 -0.53
N TYR A 171 -18.18 3.40 -1.36
CA TYR A 171 -19.46 3.93 -0.90
C TYR A 171 -20.22 2.92 -0.02
N LEU A 172 -20.26 1.65 -0.43
CA LEU A 172 -20.89 0.59 0.36
C LEU A 172 -20.19 0.38 1.71
N LEU A 173 -18.85 0.39 1.74
CA LEU A 173 -18.08 0.25 2.97
C LEU A 173 -18.28 1.43 3.91
N LYS A 174 -18.33 2.65 3.37
CA LYS A 174 -18.55 3.88 4.16
C LYS A 174 -19.95 3.94 4.77
N ASN A 175 -20.96 3.41 4.08
CA ASN A 175 -22.36 3.42 4.56
C ASN A 175 -22.72 2.21 5.44
N LYS A 176 -21.82 1.24 5.59
CA LYS A 176 -21.98 0.14 6.54
C LYS A 176 -21.39 0.57 7.89
N LYS A 177 -22.09 1.48 8.58
CA LYS A 177 -21.91 1.73 10.00
C LYS A 177 -22.94 0.97 10.79
#